data_ce94dae9c64cab597d320d5117e44f96
#
_entry.id   ce94dae9c64cab597d320d5117e44f96
#
_cell.length_a   1.000
_cell.length_b   1.000
_cell.length_c   1.000
_cell.angle_alpha   90.00
_cell.angle_beta   90.00
_cell.angle_gamma   90.00
#
_symmetry.space_group_name_H-M   'P 1'
#
loop_
_entity.id
_entity.type
_entity.pdbx_description
1 polymer ?
#
loop_
_entity_poly.entity_id
_entity_poly.type
_entity_poly.pdbx_seq_one_letter_code
_entity_poly.pdbx_strand_id
1 'polypeptide(L)'
;MTQHRLGSFIQHNMEPILQAWEDFARTIEPPALTMDDTELRDHARQMLVAFAADLATSQTEPERLAKSKDLGKRGPDDTAAETHAEARLLSGYTVVQLVSEYRALRASVLTLWVADLADGQPVHMPDVTRFNEAVDQALAESIARYEYMVKQSQNMFLAILGHDLRNPLGTVVTGSTFVMQALDIPPRYVLVATRMFNSAKRMSKLINDLIDFTRSHLGPGIPIRVKEGSIVAVCEEVVNELRTFHPEKQIDLHVPPQLDAIFDESRIAQVLSNLIGNALQYGSGDAPVTVRVSGTDSDVVIAVNNRGATIPSEKLPSVFDPMVRIAASVTSDYLERTSLGIGLYISREIVHAHGSKVVLVSTDADGTTFTVTMPRLPIGFESNDAL
;
A
#
# COMPACT_ATOMS: atom_id res chain seq x y z
N MET A 1 -53.89 7.38 4.65
CA MET A 1 -53.16 6.38 3.85
C MET A 1 -51.62 6.44 3.99
N THR A 2 -51.03 7.30 4.83
CA THR A 2 -49.57 7.48 4.99
C THR A 2 -48.95 6.64 6.10
N GLN A 3 -49.75 6.02 6.98
CA GLN A 3 -49.27 5.35 8.21
C GLN A 3 -48.61 3.96 7.98
N HIS A 4 -48.77 3.36 6.80
CA HIS A 4 -48.27 2.00 6.50
C HIS A 4 -47.01 1.96 5.59
N ARG A 5 -46.46 3.12 5.25
CA ARG A 5 -45.22 3.19 4.45
C ARG A 5 -44.03 2.96 5.39
N LEU A 6 -43.02 2.20 4.91
CA LEU A 6 -41.86 1.82 5.71
C LEU A 6 -41.11 3.03 6.30
N GLY A 7 -40.92 4.11 5.51
CA GLY A 7 -40.28 5.33 6.01
C GLY A 7 -41.02 5.97 7.19
N SER A 8 -42.36 6.05 7.12
CA SER A 8 -43.19 6.54 8.23
C SER A 8 -43.16 5.59 9.43
N PHE A 9 -43.16 4.28 9.19
CA PHE A 9 -43.04 3.28 10.25
C PHE A 9 -41.71 3.45 11.03
N ILE A 10 -40.58 3.59 10.36
CA ILE A 10 -39.29 3.81 11.01
C ILE A 10 -39.32 5.04 11.91
N GLN A 11 -39.89 6.17 11.42
CA GLN A 11 -39.99 7.40 12.20
C GLN A 11 -40.80 7.28 13.47
N HIS A 12 -41.94 6.53 13.42
CA HIS A 12 -42.83 6.37 14.55
C HIS A 12 -42.44 5.25 15.54
N ASN A 13 -41.62 4.28 15.06
CA ASN A 13 -41.23 3.10 15.84
C ASN A 13 -39.71 3.05 16.10
N MET A 14 -39.05 4.21 16.19
CA MET A 14 -37.63 4.31 16.39
C MET A 14 -37.13 3.53 17.61
N GLU A 15 -37.78 3.71 18.78
CA GLU A 15 -37.33 3.07 20.02
C GLU A 15 -37.45 1.53 19.99
N PRO A 16 -38.60 0.93 19.55
CA PRO A 16 -38.68 -0.52 19.41
C PRO A 16 -37.62 -1.11 18.46
N ILE A 17 -37.31 -0.40 17.35
CA ILE A 17 -36.29 -0.84 16.39
C ILE A 17 -34.90 -0.79 17.03
N LEU A 18 -34.58 0.31 17.73
CA LEU A 18 -33.28 0.46 18.40
C LEU A 18 -33.12 -0.58 19.52
N GLN A 19 -34.18 -0.89 20.26
CA GLN A 19 -34.11 -1.90 21.31
C GLN A 19 -33.84 -3.30 20.73
N ALA A 20 -34.56 -3.70 19.69
CA ALA A 20 -34.34 -4.99 19.01
C ALA A 20 -32.95 -5.12 18.41
N TRP A 21 -32.40 -4.03 17.87
CA TRP A 21 -31.05 -3.99 17.34
C TRP A 21 -29.98 -4.01 18.44
N GLU A 22 -30.19 -3.25 19.53
CA GLU A 22 -29.30 -3.21 20.69
C GLU A 22 -29.16 -4.58 21.36
N ASP A 23 -30.30 -5.28 21.56
CA ASP A 23 -30.33 -6.64 22.11
C ASP A 23 -29.43 -7.59 21.29
N PHE A 24 -29.40 -7.42 19.96
CA PHE A 24 -28.48 -8.17 19.10
C PHE A 24 -27.05 -7.66 19.23
N ALA A 25 -26.80 -6.35 19.16
CA ALA A 25 -25.46 -5.77 19.17
C ALA A 25 -24.68 -6.16 20.43
N ARG A 26 -25.36 -6.25 21.57
CA ARG A 26 -24.80 -6.71 22.86
C ARG A 26 -24.34 -8.17 22.86
N THR A 27 -24.78 -8.97 21.89
CA THR A 27 -24.28 -10.36 21.73
C THR A 27 -22.93 -10.44 21.03
N ILE A 28 -22.42 -9.32 20.48
CA ILE A 28 -21.16 -9.26 19.77
C ILE A 28 -20.00 -9.03 20.75
N GLU A 29 -19.44 -10.11 21.29
CA GLU A 29 -18.30 -10.07 22.19
C GLU A 29 -16.95 -10.11 21.45
N PRO A 30 -15.88 -9.51 22.00
CA PRO A 30 -15.78 -8.73 23.23
C PRO A 30 -16.06 -7.23 23.06
N PRO A 31 -16.12 -6.63 21.83
CA PRO A 31 -16.15 -5.18 21.68
C PRO A 31 -17.37 -4.51 22.30
N ALA A 32 -18.53 -5.15 22.26
CA ALA A 32 -19.77 -4.56 22.80
C ALA A 32 -19.73 -4.29 24.32
N LEU A 33 -18.83 -4.95 25.05
CA LEU A 33 -18.69 -4.75 26.51
C LEU A 33 -17.92 -3.47 26.87
N THR A 34 -17.26 -2.83 25.90
CA THR A 34 -16.42 -1.64 26.11
C THR A 34 -17.11 -0.33 25.69
N MET A 35 -18.29 -0.39 25.06
CA MET A 35 -19.01 0.78 24.59
C MET A 35 -20.09 1.22 25.59
N ASP A 36 -20.30 2.55 25.66
CA ASP A 36 -21.45 3.12 26.36
C ASP A 36 -22.75 2.85 25.57
N ASP A 37 -23.83 2.50 26.28
CA ASP A 37 -25.15 2.23 25.69
C ASP A 37 -25.67 3.40 24.86
N THR A 38 -25.35 4.63 25.29
CA THR A 38 -25.75 5.86 24.60
C THR A 38 -25.10 5.98 23.25
N GLU A 39 -23.80 5.77 23.19
CA GLU A 39 -23.02 5.82 21.92
C GLU A 39 -23.44 4.69 20.97
N LEU A 40 -23.72 3.50 21.51
CA LEU A 40 -24.18 2.37 20.71
C LEU A 40 -25.47 2.71 19.96
N ARG A 41 -26.44 3.33 20.64
CA ARG A 41 -27.78 3.67 20.11
C ARG A 41 -27.77 4.89 19.19
N ASP A 42 -26.96 5.91 19.48
CA ASP A 42 -26.99 7.18 18.75
C ASP A 42 -26.60 7.03 17.28
N HIS A 43 -25.60 6.22 16.97
CA HIS A 43 -25.21 5.94 15.59
C HIS A 43 -26.28 5.16 14.81
N ALA A 44 -26.90 4.15 15.45
CA ALA A 44 -27.99 3.41 14.82
C ALA A 44 -29.21 4.31 14.57
N ARG A 45 -29.51 5.22 15.51
CA ARG A 45 -30.59 6.23 15.36
C ARG A 45 -30.32 7.14 14.15
N GLN A 46 -29.09 7.65 14.01
CA GLN A 46 -28.73 8.51 12.88
C GLN A 46 -28.88 7.78 11.54
N MET A 47 -28.48 6.52 11.46
CA MET A 47 -28.67 5.70 10.25
C MET A 47 -30.16 5.49 9.94
N LEU A 48 -30.98 5.17 10.94
CA LEU A 48 -32.43 5.00 10.75
C LEU A 48 -33.10 6.30 10.28
N VAL A 49 -32.69 7.46 10.81
CA VAL A 49 -33.18 8.77 10.35
C VAL A 49 -32.77 8.98 8.86
N ALA A 50 -31.54 8.67 8.48
CA ALA A 50 -31.07 8.77 7.09
C ALA A 50 -31.88 7.83 6.16
N PHE A 51 -32.14 6.58 6.56
CA PHE A 51 -32.96 5.65 5.79
C PHE A 51 -34.42 6.12 5.65
N ALA A 52 -35.02 6.62 6.72
CA ALA A 52 -36.38 7.16 6.65
C ALA A 52 -36.46 8.40 5.72
N ALA A 53 -35.47 9.27 5.76
CA ALA A 53 -35.37 10.43 4.87
C ALA A 53 -35.20 10.02 3.40
N ASP A 54 -34.33 9.03 3.12
CA ASP A 54 -34.17 8.50 1.76
C ASP A 54 -35.46 7.90 1.21
N LEU A 55 -36.18 7.13 2.02
CA LEU A 55 -37.49 6.55 1.67
C LEU A 55 -38.59 7.59 1.40
N ALA A 56 -38.47 8.77 1.98
CA ALA A 56 -39.45 9.86 1.80
C ALA A 56 -39.21 10.65 0.51
N THR A 57 -38.01 10.58 -0.10
CA THR A 57 -37.69 11.31 -1.33
C THR A 57 -38.04 10.49 -2.57
N SER A 58 -38.40 11.16 -3.69
CA SER A 58 -38.52 10.47 -4.99
C SER A 58 -37.14 10.31 -5.60
N GLN A 59 -36.86 9.13 -6.16
CA GLN A 59 -35.60 8.84 -6.85
C GLN A 59 -35.84 8.63 -8.34
N THR A 60 -35.01 9.23 -9.18
CA THR A 60 -34.99 8.97 -10.61
C THR A 60 -34.10 7.73 -10.90
N GLU A 61 -34.33 7.08 -12.04
CA GLU A 61 -33.53 5.91 -12.44
C GLU A 61 -32.03 6.20 -12.61
N PRO A 62 -31.61 7.37 -13.17
CA PRO A 62 -30.21 7.77 -13.18
C PRO A 62 -29.59 7.95 -11.79
N GLU A 63 -30.33 8.49 -10.82
CA GLU A 63 -29.85 8.67 -9.45
C GLU A 63 -29.68 7.31 -8.75
N ARG A 64 -30.60 6.37 -8.98
CA ARG A 64 -30.50 5.00 -8.49
C ARG A 64 -29.25 4.30 -9.05
N LEU A 65 -29.02 4.43 -10.36
CA LEU A 65 -27.84 3.86 -11.01
C LEU A 65 -26.52 4.51 -10.53
N ALA A 66 -26.54 5.82 -10.26
CA ALA A 66 -25.37 6.52 -9.70
C ALA A 66 -25.06 6.03 -8.27
N LYS A 67 -26.09 5.88 -7.42
CA LYS A 67 -25.93 5.31 -6.07
C LYS A 67 -25.38 3.89 -6.11
N SER A 68 -25.88 3.03 -6.99
CA SER A 68 -25.40 1.64 -7.11
C SER A 68 -23.93 1.52 -7.55
N LYS A 69 -23.35 2.61 -8.11
CA LYS A 69 -21.95 2.69 -8.53
C LYS A 69 -21.08 3.52 -7.57
N ASP A 70 -21.60 3.83 -6.38
CA ASP A 70 -20.94 4.73 -5.41
C ASP A 70 -20.62 6.14 -5.96
N LEU A 71 -21.38 6.57 -6.98
CA LEU A 71 -21.29 7.88 -7.61
C LEU A 71 -22.43 8.83 -7.18
N GLY A 72 -23.12 8.52 -6.09
CA GLY A 72 -24.15 9.36 -5.49
C GLY A 72 -23.57 10.70 -5.03
N LYS A 73 -24.42 11.76 -4.95
CA LYS A 73 -24.00 13.05 -4.41
C LYS A 73 -23.59 12.88 -2.96
N ARG A 74 -22.31 13.14 -2.64
CA ARG A 74 -21.81 13.21 -1.27
C ARG A 74 -21.93 14.63 -0.74
N GLY A 75 -22.37 14.76 0.52
CA GLY A 75 -22.28 16.02 1.25
C GLY A 75 -20.86 16.35 1.67
N PRO A 76 -20.60 17.56 2.22
CA PRO A 76 -19.29 17.93 2.74
C PRO A 76 -18.92 17.21 4.06
N ASP A 77 -19.91 16.69 4.77
CA ASP A 77 -19.75 16.05 6.08
C ASP A 77 -19.77 14.52 5.95
N ASP A 78 -19.14 13.83 6.91
CA ASP A 78 -19.18 12.37 7.01
C ASP A 78 -20.63 11.89 7.15
N THR A 79 -20.96 10.78 6.48
CA THR A 79 -22.29 10.18 6.58
C THR A 79 -22.46 9.48 7.93
N ALA A 80 -23.72 9.23 8.34
CA ALA A 80 -24.00 8.43 9.53
C ALA A 80 -23.37 7.03 9.47
N ALA A 81 -23.22 6.47 8.26
CA ALA A 81 -22.57 5.19 8.02
C ALA A 81 -21.04 5.27 8.23
N GLU A 82 -20.40 6.33 7.74
CA GLU A 82 -18.98 6.57 7.94
C GLU A 82 -18.64 6.80 9.41
N THR A 83 -19.43 7.62 10.13
CA THR A 83 -19.28 7.87 11.57
C THR A 83 -19.47 6.57 12.38
N HIS A 84 -20.47 5.76 12.01
CA HIS A 84 -20.69 4.45 12.63
C HIS A 84 -19.48 3.53 12.45
N ALA A 85 -18.92 3.44 11.24
CA ALA A 85 -17.76 2.62 10.95
C ALA A 85 -16.52 3.05 11.77
N GLU A 86 -16.29 4.36 11.91
CA GLU A 86 -15.21 4.92 12.73
C GLU A 86 -15.34 4.52 14.20
N ALA A 87 -16.51 4.71 14.79
CA ALA A 87 -16.77 4.34 16.18
C ALA A 87 -16.58 2.83 16.41
N ARG A 88 -17.02 1.99 15.46
CA ARG A 88 -16.85 0.53 15.55
C ARG A 88 -15.39 0.11 15.43
N LEU A 89 -14.63 0.71 14.55
CA LEU A 89 -13.18 0.45 14.44
C LEU A 89 -12.45 0.81 15.73
N LEU A 90 -12.72 2.00 16.30
CA LEU A 90 -12.10 2.45 17.55
C LEU A 90 -12.46 1.55 18.74
N SER A 91 -13.64 0.95 18.73
CA SER A 91 -14.08 -0.02 19.74
C SER A 91 -13.61 -1.45 19.48
N GLY A 92 -12.79 -1.69 18.44
CA GLY A 92 -12.20 -3.00 18.15
C GLY A 92 -13.12 -3.97 17.38
N TYR A 93 -14.21 -3.49 16.79
CA TYR A 93 -15.05 -4.33 15.92
C TYR A 93 -14.31 -4.70 14.63
N THR A 94 -14.50 -5.94 14.20
CA THR A 94 -14.08 -6.39 12.87
C THR A 94 -15.09 -6.00 11.80
N VAL A 95 -14.68 -5.99 10.52
CA VAL A 95 -15.59 -5.77 9.38
C VAL A 95 -16.75 -6.78 9.39
N VAL A 96 -16.50 -8.03 9.76
CA VAL A 96 -17.55 -9.07 9.83
C VAL A 96 -18.60 -8.73 10.88
N GLN A 97 -18.18 -8.23 12.03
CA GLN A 97 -19.09 -7.80 13.09
C GLN A 97 -19.89 -6.55 12.68
N LEU A 98 -19.24 -5.57 12.01
CA LEU A 98 -19.91 -4.42 11.42
C LEU A 98 -20.99 -4.82 10.42
N VAL A 99 -20.70 -5.74 9.50
CA VAL A 99 -21.70 -6.30 8.57
C VAL A 99 -22.85 -6.99 9.30
N SER A 100 -22.55 -7.68 10.39
CA SER A 100 -23.57 -8.37 11.20
C SER A 100 -24.54 -7.40 11.87
N GLU A 101 -24.07 -6.22 12.31
CA GLU A 101 -24.94 -5.16 12.85
C GLU A 101 -25.91 -4.62 11.77
N TYR A 102 -25.45 -4.38 10.55
CA TYR A 102 -26.30 -3.96 9.43
C TYR A 102 -27.36 -5.00 9.08
N ARG A 103 -26.98 -6.28 9.09
CA ARG A 103 -27.93 -7.40 8.88
C ARG A 103 -29.00 -7.46 9.96
N ALA A 104 -28.61 -7.26 11.22
CA ALA A 104 -29.53 -7.24 12.35
C ALA A 104 -30.48 -6.04 12.27
N LEU A 105 -29.94 -4.84 11.98
CA LEU A 105 -30.74 -3.63 11.82
C LEU A 105 -31.78 -3.80 10.72
N ARG A 106 -31.40 -4.34 9.57
CA ARG A 106 -32.32 -4.66 8.47
C ARG A 106 -33.42 -5.63 8.92
N ALA A 107 -33.00 -6.70 9.57
CA ALA A 107 -33.95 -7.72 10.04
C ALA A 107 -34.95 -7.15 11.10
N SER A 108 -34.47 -6.37 12.07
CA SER A 108 -35.30 -5.74 13.09
C SER A 108 -36.33 -4.82 12.47
N VAL A 109 -35.93 -3.94 11.55
CA VAL A 109 -36.85 -3.02 10.87
C VAL A 109 -37.93 -3.77 10.09
N LEU A 110 -37.55 -4.73 9.24
CA LEU A 110 -38.50 -5.44 8.39
C LEU A 110 -39.43 -6.36 9.20
N THR A 111 -38.92 -7.03 10.23
CA THR A 111 -39.71 -7.91 11.08
C THR A 111 -40.77 -7.12 11.85
N LEU A 112 -40.38 -6.00 12.47
CA LEU A 112 -41.31 -5.17 13.24
C LEU A 112 -42.34 -4.48 12.32
N TRP A 113 -41.90 -4.03 11.11
CA TRP A 113 -42.82 -3.43 10.15
C TRP A 113 -43.89 -4.43 9.65
N VAL A 114 -43.45 -5.65 9.29
CA VAL A 114 -44.42 -6.69 8.85
C VAL A 114 -45.40 -7.07 9.97
N ALA A 115 -44.93 -7.10 11.22
CA ALA A 115 -45.79 -7.37 12.38
C ALA A 115 -46.81 -6.23 12.67
N ASP A 116 -46.46 -4.98 12.27
CA ASP A 116 -47.36 -3.81 12.43
C ASP A 116 -48.43 -3.71 11.32
N LEU A 117 -48.29 -4.46 10.23
CA LEU A 117 -49.27 -4.50 9.17
C LEU A 117 -50.53 -5.23 9.64
N ALA A 118 -51.71 -4.60 9.45
CA ALA A 118 -53.00 -5.25 9.76
C ALA A 118 -53.22 -6.49 8.89
N ASP A 119 -53.94 -7.48 9.42
CA ASP A 119 -54.28 -8.72 8.72
C ASP A 119 -54.84 -8.45 7.31
N GLY A 120 -54.14 -9.01 6.29
CA GLY A 120 -54.53 -8.88 4.87
C GLY A 120 -53.98 -7.63 4.16
N GLN A 121 -53.18 -6.77 4.79
CA GLN A 121 -52.52 -5.68 4.08
C GLN A 121 -51.27 -6.18 3.32
N PRO A 122 -51.15 -5.87 2.02
CA PRO A 122 -49.97 -6.28 1.27
C PRO A 122 -48.73 -5.45 1.64
N VAL A 123 -47.59 -6.11 1.75
CA VAL A 123 -46.27 -5.46 1.88
C VAL A 123 -45.99 -4.60 0.63
N HIS A 124 -45.59 -3.34 0.82
CA HIS A 124 -45.27 -2.45 -0.27
C HIS A 124 -43.83 -2.76 -0.77
N MET A 125 -43.72 -3.65 -1.77
CA MET A 125 -42.44 -4.13 -2.30
C MET A 125 -41.46 -3.02 -2.72
N PRO A 126 -41.90 -1.89 -3.34
CA PRO A 126 -41.00 -0.78 -3.64
C PRO A 126 -40.30 -0.18 -2.41
N ASP A 127 -41.00 -0.13 -1.24
CA ASP A 127 -40.37 0.36 0.00
C ASP A 127 -39.30 -0.63 0.50
N VAL A 128 -39.55 -1.95 0.39
CA VAL A 128 -38.57 -2.98 0.76
C VAL A 128 -37.34 -2.88 -0.12
N THR A 129 -37.52 -2.73 -1.43
CA THR A 129 -36.40 -2.59 -2.37
C THR A 129 -35.55 -1.37 -2.05
N ARG A 130 -36.18 -0.21 -1.89
CA ARG A 130 -35.47 1.03 -1.56
C ARG A 130 -34.78 0.99 -0.21
N PHE A 131 -35.40 0.39 0.79
CA PHE A 131 -34.78 0.24 2.11
C PHE A 131 -33.53 -0.67 2.03
N ASN A 132 -33.62 -1.77 1.29
CA ASN A 132 -32.45 -2.62 1.07
C ASN A 132 -31.33 -1.88 0.34
N GLU A 133 -31.66 -1.12 -0.72
CA GLU A 133 -30.68 -0.29 -1.44
C GLU A 133 -30.01 0.74 -0.50
N ALA A 134 -30.79 1.39 0.39
CA ALA A 134 -30.24 2.35 1.35
C ALA A 134 -29.33 1.70 2.40
N VAL A 135 -29.72 0.52 2.92
CA VAL A 135 -28.90 -0.25 3.86
C VAL A 135 -27.61 -0.75 3.19
N ASP A 136 -27.68 -1.25 1.94
CA ASP A 136 -26.54 -1.74 1.21
C ASP A 136 -25.56 -0.60 0.85
N GLN A 137 -26.08 0.59 0.52
CA GLN A 137 -25.28 1.80 0.32
C GLN A 137 -24.53 2.21 1.61
N ALA A 138 -25.26 2.30 2.73
CA ALA A 138 -24.64 2.64 4.01
C ALA A 138 -23.59 1.62 4.45
N LEU A 139 -23.83 0.33 4.17
CA LEU A 139 -22.87 -0.74 4.43
C LEU A 139 -21.60 -0.57 3.57
N ALA A 140 -21.75 -0.24 2.29
CA ALA A 140 -20.62 0.00 1.39
C ALA A 140 -19.79 1.20 1.85
N GLU A 141 -20.44 2.32 2.23
CA GLU A 141 -19.78 3.51 2.79
C GLU A 141 -19.01 3.19 4.09
N SER A 142 -19.65 2.42 4.99
CA SER A 142 -19.01 1.98 6.24
C SER A 142 -17.79 1.11 6.00
N ILE A 143 -17.85 0.16 5.07
CA ILE A 143 -16.71 -0.70 4.74
C ILE A 143 -15.58 0.13 4.14
N ALA A 144 -15.88 1.02 3.21
CA ALA A 144 -14.88 1.90 2.58
C ALA A 144 -14.19 2.80 3.63
N ARG A 145 -14.95 3.38 4.58
CA ARG A 145 -14.39 4.19 5.68
C ARG A 145 -13.53 3.36 6.61
N TYR A 146 -14.00 2.18 6.99
CA TYR A 146 -13.27 1.25 7.85
C TYR A 146 -11.91 0.87 7.22
N GLU A 147 -11.90 0.46 5.95
CA GLU A 147 -10.67 0.12 5.23
C GLU A 147 -9.72 1.31 5.11
N TYR A 148 -10.24 2.49 4.83
CA TYR A 148 -9.45 3.73 4.76
C TYR A 148 -8.75 4.01 6.10
N MET A 149 -9.47 3.93 7.21
CA MET A 149 -8.90 4.19 8.53
C MET A 149 -7.86 3.14 8.96
N VAL A 150 -8.11 1.87 8.68
CA VAL A 150 -7.12 0.80 8.92
C VAL A 150 -5.84 1.07 8.15
N LYS A 151 -5.96 1.43 6.86
CA LYS A 151 -4.79 1.80 6.04
C LYS A 151 -4.06 3.03 6.58
N GLN A 152 -4.78 4.06 6.99
CA GLN A 152 -4.17 5.25 7.60
C GLN A 152 -3.43 4.93 8.89
N SER A 153 -4.03 4.15 9.79
CA SER A 153 -3.40 3.71 11.03
C SER A 153 -2.12 2.92 10.79
N GLN A 154 -2.15 1.97 9.83
CA GLN A 154 -0.98 1.21 9.42
C GLN A 154 0.13 2.11 8.85
N ASN A 155 -0.21 3.07 7.98
CA ASN A 155 0.75 4.01 7.41
C ASN A 155 1.38 4.91 8.47
N MET A 156 0.59 5.40 9.43
CA MET A 156 1.07 6.23 10.54
C MET A 156 2.02 5.42 11.44
N PHE A 157 1.64 4.20 11.81
CA PHE A 157 2.47 3.30 12.61
C PHE A 157 3.84 3.05 11.95
N LEU A 158 3.85 2.78 10.64
CA LEU A 158 5.09 2.58 9.89
C LEU A 158 5.94 3.83 9.78
N ALA A 159 5.32 5.01 9.65
CA ALA A 159 6.06 6.27 9.62
C ALA A 159 6.75 6.55 10.95
N ILE A 160 6.04 6.34 12.08
CA ILE A 160 6.58 6.50 13.44
C ILE A 160 7.70 5.50 13.67
N LEU A 161 7.47 4.21 13.45
CA LEU A 161 8.50 3.18 13.60
C LEU A 161 9.73 3.45 12.74
N GLY A 162 9.52 3.89 11.51
CA GLY A 162 10.63 4.19 10.62
C GLY A 162 11.50 5.34 11.10
N HIS A 163 10.91 6.38 11.66
CA HIS A 163 11.64 7.50 12.25
C HIS A 163 12.36 7.07 13.53
N ASP A 164 11.66 6.38 14.44
CA ASP A 164 12.18 6.03 15.76
C ASP A 164 13.27 4.94 15.70
N LEU A 165 13.27 4.12 14.64
CA LEU A 165 14.35 3.18 14.39
C LEU A 165 15.54 3.79 13.64
N ARG A 166 15.33 4.78 12.76
CA ARG A 166 16.45 5.45 12.06
C ARG A 166 17.31 6.27 13.01
N ASN A 167 16.72 6.91 14.02
CA ASN A 167 17.44 7.79 14.95
C ASN A 167 18.55 7.05 15.74
N PRO A 168 18.29 5.94 16.47
CA PRO A 168 19.36 5.19 17.15
C PRO A 168 20.37 4.60 16.17
N LEU A 169 19.94 4.15 15.00
CA LEU A 169 20.86 3.66 13.97
C LEU A 169 21.77 4.77 13.42
N GLY A 170 21.24 5.97 13.24
CA GLY A 170 22.01 7.16 12.87
C GLY A 170 23.09 7.46 13.91
N THR A 171 22.79 7.36 15.19
CA THR A 171 23.75 7.52 16.29
C THR A 171 24.86 6.47 16.22
N VAL A 172 24.52 5.19 15.97
CA VAL A 172 25.50 4.11 15.81
C VAL A 172 26.39 4.35 14.59
N VAL A 173 25.82 4.77 13.47
CA VAL A 173 26.56 5.10 12.25
C VAL A 173 27.56 6.24 12.50
N THR A 174 27.09 7.36 13.08
CA THR A 174 27.91 8.53 13.39
C THR A 174 29.03 8.19 14.38
N GLY A 175 28.70 7.48 15.48
CA GLY A 175 29.68 7.06 16.47
C GLY A 175 30.73 6.11 15.89
N SER A 176 30.32 5.14 15.07
CA SER A 176 31.24 4.24 14.38
C SER A 176 32.15 4.97 13.41
N THR A 177 31.61 5.93 12.63
CA THR A 177 32.38 6.76 11.70
C THR A 177 33.43 7.58 12.46
N PHE A 178 33.05 8.18 13.60
CA PHE A 178 33.99 8.94 14.43
C PHE A 178 35.16 8.07 14.93
N VAL A 179 34.88 6.85 15.39
CA VAL A 179 35.91 5.89 15.81
C VAL A 179 36.80 5.49 14.64
N MET A 180 36.22 5.25 13.43
CA MET A 180 36.98 4.87 12.24
C MET A 180 37.92 5.96 11.72
N GLN A 181 37.63 7.23 11.97
CA GLN A 181 38.40 8.39 11.53
C GLN A 181 39.45 8.84 12.58
N ALA A 182 39.40 8.31 13.79
CA ALA A 182 40.34 8.69 14.85
C ALA A 182 41.75 8.12 14.59
N LEU A 183 42.77 8.98 14.69
CA LEU A 183 44.15 8.65 14.32
C LEU A 183 44.89 7.78 15.35
N ASP A 184 44.50 7.85 16.63
CA ASP A 184 45.20 7.20 17.73
C ASP A 184 44.51 5.95 18.29
N ILE A 185 43.65 5.30 17.50
CA ILE A 185 42.91 4.12 17.93
C ILE A 185 43.57 2.85 17.39
N PRO A 186 43.81 1.82 18.21
CA PRO A 186 44.36 0.55 17.77
C PRO A 186 43.52 -0.10 16.69
N PRO A 187 44.10 -0.72 15.61
CA PRO A 187 43.40 -1.28 14.45
C PRO A 187 42.26 -2.23 14.80
N ARG A 188 42.36 -2.97 15.92
CA ARG A 188 41.30 -3.87 16.41
C ARG A 188 40.00 -3.14 16.70
N TYR A 189 40.02 -1.89 17.20
CA TYR A 189 38.82 -1.11 17.49
C TYR A 189 38.24 -0.48 16.21
N VAL A 190 39.10 -0.10 15.28
CA VAL A 190 38.68 0.33 13.94
C VAL A 190 37.89 -0.80 13.24
N LEU A 191 38.40 -2.05 13.33
CA LEU A 191 37.68 -3.21 12.77
C LEU A 191 36.29 -3.42 13.42
N VAL A 192 36.21 -3.28 14.75
CA VAL A 192 34.94 -3.37 15.45
C VAL A 192 33.98 -2.26 15.02
N ALA A 193 34.47 -1.01 14.95
CA ALA A 193 33.68 0.14 14.50
C ALA A 193 33.18 -0.05 13.05
N THR A 194 34.01 -0.58 12.14
CA THR A 194 33.61 -0.91 10.79
C THR A 194 32.48 -1.96 10.76
N ARG A 195 32.56 -2.98 11.59
CA ARG A 195 31.48 -3.99 11.72
C ARG A 195 30.18 -3.38 12.26
N MET A 196 30.26 -2.49 13.24
CA MET A 196 29.11 -1.78 13.77
C MET A 196 28.48 -0.88 12.72
N PHE A 197 29.27 -0.09 11.99
CA PHE A 197 28.85 0.75 10.89
C PHE A 197 28.09 -0.06 9.82
N ASN A 198 28.70 -1.15 9.35
CA ASN A 198 28.10 -2.01 8.33
C ASN A 198 26.78 -2.66 8.80
N SER A 199 26.72 -3.04 10.09
CA SER A 199 25.50 -3.61 10.68
C SER A 199 24.38 -2.57 10.79
N ALA A 200 24.70 -1.35 11.22
CA ALA A 200 23.72 -0.26 11.33
C ALA A 200 23.22 0.18 9.94
N LYS A 201 24.09 0.31 8.94
CA LYS A 201 23.72 0.58 7.55
C LYS A 201 22.77 -0.47 7.00
N ARG A 202 23.05 -1.75 7.26
CA ARG A 202 22.20 -2.88 6.85
C ARG A 202 20.83 -2.83 7.52
N MET A 203 20.77 -2.59 8.84
CA MET A 203 19.51 -2.43 9.56
C MET A 203 18.70 -1.25 9.01
N SER A 204 19.34 -0.13 8.70
CA SER A 204 18.67 1.03 8.08
C SER A 204 18.06 0.67 6.73
N LYS A 205 18.79 -0.10 5.90
CA LYS A 205 18.26 -0.58 4.61
C LYS A 205 17.05 -1.49 4.81
N LEU A 206 17.13 -2.48 5.71
CA LEU A 206 16.02 -3.41 5.99
C LEU A 206 14.76 -2.69 6.47
N ILE A 207 14.92 -1.66 7.32
CA ILE A 207 13.80 -0.85 7.80
C ILE A 207 13.17 -0.06 6.66
N ASN A 208 13.97 0.58 5.81
CA ASN A 208 13.47 1.32 4.66
C ASN A 208 12.75 0.40 3.67
N ASP A 209 13.33 -0.75 3.38
CA ASP A 209 12.74 -1.77 2.49
C ASP A 209 11.40 -2.26 3.07
N LEU A 210 11.30 -2.50 4.39
CA LEU A 210 10.06 -2.91 5.05
C LEU A 210 8.97 -1.82 4.97
N ILE A 211 9.35 -0.55 5.16
CA ILE A 211 8.44 0.59 5.05
C ILE A 211 7.93 0.71 3.62
N ASP A 212 8.82 0.64 2.62
CA ASP A 212 8.46 0.73 1.20
C ASP A 212 7.55 -0.46 0.80
N PHE A 213 7.86 -1.67 1.26
CA PHE A 213 7.03 -2.86 1.05
C PHE A 213 5.63 -2.68 1.63
N THR A 214 5.53 -2.22 2.86
CA THR A 214 4.21 -2.07 3.50
C THR A 214 3.39 -0.96 2.85
N ARG A 215 4.02 0.14 2.44
CA ARG A 215 3.35 1.21 1.69
C ARG A 215 2.85 0.76 0.32
N SER A 216 3.62 -0.03 -0.40
CA SER A 216 3.20 -0.53 -1.71
C SER A 216 2.14 -1.62 -1.62
N HIS A 217 2.19 -2.46 -0.58
CA HIS A 217 1.29 -3.61 -0.45
C HIS A 217 -0.05 -3.27 0.21
N LEU A 218 -0.05 -2.37 1.21
CA LEU A 218 -1.22 -2.01 2.02
C LEU A 218 -1.67 -0.55 1.81
N GLY A 219 -0.90 0.27 1.09
CA GLY A 219 -1.11 1.70 0.96
C GLY A 219 -1.33 2.18 -0.48
N PRO A 220 -1.19 3.50 -0.70
CA PRO A 220 -1.38 4.14 -2.01
C PRO A 220 -0.22 3.89 -2.99
N GLY A 221 0.74 3.04 -2.66
CA GLY A 221 1.95 2.82 -3.44
C GLY A 221 3.18 3.55 -2.91
N ILE A 222 4.31 3.40 -3.61
CA ILE A 222 5.56 4.08 -3.24
C ILE A 222 5.47 5.55 -3.69
N PRO A 223 5.63 6.52 -2.77
CA PRO A 223 5.63 7.92 -3.15
C PRO A 223 6.90 8.25 -3.95
N ILE A 224 6.74 8.97 -5.06
CA ILE A 224 7.83 9.50 -5.88
C ILE A 224 7.79 11.01 -5.93
N ARG A 225 8.97 11.63 -6.04
CA ARG A 225 9.14 13.08 -6.21
C ARG A 225 9.96 13.32 -7.47
N VAL A 226 9.28 13.43 -8.59
CA VAL A 226 9.92 13.60 -9.89
C VAL A 226 10.45 15.02 -10.07
N LYS A 227 11.65 15.13 -10.63
CA LYS A 227 12.28 16.37 -11.05
C LYS A 227 13.15 16.11 -12.29
N GLU A 228 13.47 17.13 -13.02
CA GLU A 228 14.44 17.04 -14.11
C GLU A 228 15.81 16.65 -13.54
N GLY A 229 16.46 15.68 -14.17
CA GLY A 229 17.76 15.19 -13.74
C GLY A 229 18.45 14.35 -14.80
N SER A 230 19.75 14.10 -14.58
CA SER A 230 20.58 13.29 -15.48
C SER A 230 20.60 11.83 -15.06
N ILE A 231 20.05 10.96 -15.91
CA ILE A 231 20.12 9.49 -15.71
C ILE A 231 21.57 9.01 -15.72
N VAL A 232 22.42 9.63 -16.56
CA VAL A 232 23.84 9.29 -16.64
C VAL A 232 24.53 9.52 -15.30
N ALA A 233 24.31 10.70 -14.69
CA ALA A 233 24.91 11.04 -13.40
C ALA A 233 24.50 10.06 -12.29
N VAL A 234 23.22 9.70 -12.20
CA VAL A 234 22.73 8.72 -11.22
C VAL A 234 23.36 7.33 -11.46
N CYS A 235 23.48 6.88 -12.71
CA CYS A 235 24.12 5.60 -13.01
C CYS A 235 25.59 5.58 -12.65
N GLU A 236 26.32 6.67 -12.94
CA GLU A 236 27.76 6.82 -12.60
C GLU A 236 27.95 6.82 -11.08
N GLU A 237 27.14 7.55 -10.33
CA GLU A 237 27.22 7.62 -8.87
C GLU A 237 27.01 6.22 -8.24
N VAL A 238 25.92 5.52 -8.60
CA VAL A 238 25.62 4.20 -8.06
C VAL A 238 26.68 3.17 -8.44
N VAL A 239 27.14 3.17 -9.69
CA VAL A 239 28.19 2.23 -10.15
C VAL A 239 29.50 2.49 -9.42
N ASN A 240 29.92 3.75 -9.24
CA ASN A 240 31.13 4.10 -8.52
C ASN A 240 31.07 3.74 -7.04
N GLU A 241 29.91 3.94 -6.40
CA GLU A 241 29.68 3.48 -5.03
C GLU A 241 29.86 1.95 -4.94
N LEU A 242 29.20 1.18 -5.81
CA LEU A 242 29.28 -0.29 -5.80
C LEU A 242 30.67 -0.83 -6.14
N ARG A 243 31.41 -0.20 -7.05
CA ARG A 243 32.83 -0.52 -7.30
C ARG A 243 33.69 -0.34 -6.06
N THR A 244 33.41 0.69 -5.26
CA THR A 244 34.12 0.94 -4.00
C THR A 244 33.85 -0.13 -2.97
N PHE A 245 32.60 -0.63 -2.89
CA PHE A 245 32.20 -1.67 -1.94
C PHE A 245 32.60 -3.09 -2.40
N HIS A 246 32.78 -3.31 -3.72
CA HIS A 246 33.09 -4.60 -4.32
C HIS A 246 34.31 -4.49 -5.25
N PRO A 247 35.50 -4.15 -4.71
CA PRO A 247 36.68 -3.92 -5.54
C PRO A 247 37.14 -5.15 -6.31
N GLU A 248 36.74 -6.36 -5.89
CA GLU A 248 37.02 -7.63 -6.52
C GLU A 248 36.11 -7.95 -7.72
N LYS A 249 35.01 -7.19 -7.89
CA LYS A 249 34.03 -7.41 -8.94
C LYS A 249 34.12 -6.35 -10.02
N GLN A 250 34.07 -6.79 -11.28
CA GLN A 250 34.05 -5.88 -12.41
C GLN A 250 32.63 -5.44 -12.76
N ILE A 251 32.43 -4.11 -12.90
CA ILE A 251 31.18 -3.52 -13.36
C ILE A 251 31.48 -2.64 -14.55
N ASP A 252 30.93 -2.99 -15.72
CA ASP A 252 31.10 -2.23 -16.96
C ASP A 252 29.85 -1.32 -17.15
N LEU A 253 30.11 -0.02 -17.26
CA LEU A 253 29.05 0.98 -17.46
C LEU A 253 29.15 1.56 -18.87
N HIS A 254 28.06 1.47 -19.62
CA HIS A 254 27.91 2.04 -20.96
C HIS A 254 26.75 3.04 -20.95
N VAL A 255 27.09 4.31 -21.05
CA VAL A 255 26.15 5.42 -21.05
C VAL A 255 26.34 6.33 -22.25
N PRO A 256 25.30 7.01 -22.76
CA PRO A 256 25.46 8.09 -23.73
C PRO A 256 26.13 9.30 -23.06
N PRO A 257 26.65 10.27 -23.83
CA PRO A 257 27.26 11.48 -23.26
C PRO A 257 26.36 12.30 -22.39
N GLN A 258 25.05 12.30 -22.70
CA GLN A 258 24.01 13.01 -21.94
C GLN A 258 22.65 12.32 -22.16
N LEU A 259 21.89 12.18 -21.08
CA LEU A 259 20.50 11.70 -21.13
C LEU A 259 19.73 12.24 -19.92
N ASP A 260 18.91 13.24 -20.18
CA ASP A 260 18.08 13.90 -19.18
C ASP A 260 16.64 13.40 -19.27
N ALA A 261 15.97 13.29 -18.11
CA ALA A 261 14.59 12.86 -17.98
C ALA A 261 13.95 13.46 -16.71
N ILE A 262 12.65 13.32 -16.56
CA ILE A 262 11.92 13.70 -15.35
C ILE A 262 11.64 12.45 -14.52
N PHE A 263 12.30 12.33 -13.37
CA PHE A 263 12.22 11.15 -12.50
C PHE A 263 12.62 11.48 -11.06
N ASP A 264 12.40 10.53 -10.13
CA ASP A 264 12.92 10.61 -8.75
C ASP A 264 14.31 9.96 -8.69
N GLU A 265 15.35 10.80 -8.61
CA GLU A 265 16.76 10.37 -8.60
C GLU A 265 17.04 9.35 -7.51
N SER A 266 16.53 9.59 -6.29
CA SER A 266 16.80 8.74 -5.14
C SER A 266 16.15 7.36 -5.31
N ARG A 267 14.95 7.30 -5.89
CA ARG A 267 14.23 6.07 -6.16
C ARG A 267 14.85 5.28 -7.31
N ILE A 268 15.29 5.95 -8.38
CA ILE A 268 15.99 5.27 -9.47
C ILE A 268 17.37 4.78 -9.03
N ALA A 269 18.10 5.52 -8.19
CA ALA A 269 19.32 5.04 -7.56
C ALA A 269 19.08 3.77 -6.70
N GLN A 270 17.95 3.72 -5.96
CA GLN A 270 17.55 2.52 -5.21
C GLN A 270 17.27 1.32 -6.12
N VAL A 271 16.59 1.51 -7.25
CA VAL A 271 16.38 0.47 -8.27
C VAL A 271 17.70 -0.05 -8.81
N LEU A 272 18.58 0.86 -9.25
CA LEU A 272 19.91 0.51 -9.79
C LEU A 272 20.75 -0.25 -8.76
N SER A 273 20.83 0.24 -7.53
CA SER A 273 21.56 -0.43 -6.45
C SER A 273 21.04 -1.85 -6.18
N ASN A 274 19.72 -2.04 -6.23
CA ASN A 274 19.12 -3.38 -6.05
C ASN A 274 19.39 -4.30 -7.24
N LEU A 275 19.24 -3.82 -8.48
CA LEU A 275 19.47 -4.63 -9.68
C LEU A 275 20.95 -5.00 -9.84
N ILE A 276 21.85 -4.02 -9.67
CA ILE A 276 23.29 -4.25 -9.77
C ILE A 276 23.78 -5.12 -8.61
N GLY A 277 23.28 -4.87 -7.39
CA GLY A 277 23.60 -5.70 -6.22
C GLY A 277 23.20 -7.17 -6.41
N ASN A 278 22.03 -7.44 -6.98
CA ASN A 278 21.61 -8.79 -7.35
C ASN A 278 22.50 -9.38 -8.44
N ALA A 279 22.87 -8.61 -9.46
CA ALA A 279 23.74 -9.05 -10.52
C ALA A 279 25.15 -9.42 -9.99
N LEU A 280 25.69 -8.67 -9.02
CA LEU A 280 26.95 -8.98 -8.34
C LEU A 280 26.88 -10.22 -7.47
N GLN A 281 25.73 -10.43 -6.81
CA GLN A 281 25.51 -11.56 -5.90
C GLN A 281 25.32 -12.87 -6.65
N TYR A 282 24.53 -12.88 -7.74
CA TYR A 282 24.14 -14.09 -8.46
C TYR A 282 24.94 -14.29 -9.76
N GLY A 283 25.74 -13.29 -10.16
CA GLY A 283 26.61 -13.36 -11.31
C GLY A 283 27.81 -14.31 -11.07
N SER A 284 28.34 -14.87 -12.15
CA SER A 284 29.61 -15.63 -12.11
C SER A 284 30.76 -14.69 -11.74
N GLY A 285 31.74 -15.20 -10.97
CA GLY A 285 32.92 -14.43 -10.59
C GLY A 285 33.83 -14.03 -11.76
N ASP A 286 33.67 -14.71 -12.88
CA ASP A 286 34.59 -14.62 -14.04
C ASP A 286 34.09 -13.64 -15.13
N ALA A 287 32.90 -13.07 -14.99
CA ALA A 287 32.34 -12.17 -15.98
C ALA A 287 31.86 -10.86 -15.30
N PRO A 288 32.02 -9.71 -16.01
CA PRO A 288 31.58 -8.43 -15.48
C PRO A 288 30.05 -8.34 -15.42
N VAL A 289 29.55 -7.55 -14.46
CA VAL A 289 28.20 -7.03 -14.52
C VAL A 289 28.17 -5.86 -15.49
N THR A 290 27.27 -5.91 -16.47
CA THR A 290 27.17 -4.87 -17.49
C THR A 290 25.94 -4.02 -17.27
N VAL A 291 26.12 -2.71 -17.13
CA VAL A 291 25.05 -1.71 -17.07
C VAL A 291 25.06 -0.92 -18.36
N ARG A 292 23.95 -0.96 -19.11
CA ARG A 292 23.77 -0.19 -20.35
C ARG A 292 22.62 0.77 -20.21
N VAL A 293 22.88 2.02 -20.59
CA VAL A 293 21.86 3.07 -20.63
C VAL A 293 21.75 3.57 -22.06
N SER A 294 20.54 3.66 -22.54
CA SER A 294 20.22 4.24 -23.84
C SER A 294 18.94 5.03 -23.76
N GLY A 295 18.72 5.93 -24.68
CA GLY A 295 17.50 6.73 -24.76
C GLY A 295 17.06 6.96 -26.19
N THR A 296 15.75 7.14 -26.35
CA THR A 296 15.11 7.69 -27.53
C THR A 296 14.57 9.08 -27.20
N ASP A 297 13.86 9.71 -28.11
CA ASP A 297 13.17 10.99 -27.83
C ASP A 297 12.07 10.82 -26.76
N SER A 298 11.47 9.63 -26.65
CA SER A 298 10.35 9.34 -25.75
C SER A 298 10.74 8.56 -24.49
N ASP A 299 11.78 7.72 -24.55
CA ASP A 299 12.04 6.74 -23.51
C ASP A 299 13.51 6.70 -23.10
N VAL A 300 13.73 6.32 -21.83
CA VAL A 300 15.01 5.88 -21.26
C VAL A 300 14.94 4.38 -21.05
N VAL A 301 16.00 3.68 -21.45
CA VAL A 301 16.16 2.25 -21.23
C VAL A 301 17.42 1.99 -20.43
N ILE A 302 17.31 1.32 -19.30
CA ILE A 302 18.42 0.89 -18.45
C ILE A 302 18.41 -0.64 -18.39
N ALA A 303 19.49 -1.27 -18.84
CA ALA A 303 19.65 -2.72 -18.81
C ALA A 303 20.81 -3.11 -17.89
N VAL A 304 20.55 -3.99 -16.92
CA VAL A 304 21.56 -4.59 -16.05
C VAL A 304 21.66 -6.07 -16.37
N ASN A 305 22.82 -6.47 -16.84
CA ASN A 305 23.09 -7.86 -17.24
C ASN A 305 24.19 -8.47 -16.38
N ASN A 306 24.03 -9.73 -16.02
CA ASN A 306 25.07 -10.57 -15.43
C ASN A 306 25.08 -11.96 -16.09
N ARG A 307 26.25 -12.56 -16.21
CA ARG A 307 26.40 -13.98 -16.52
C ARG A 307 26.39 -14.78 -15.23
N GLY A 308 25.65 -15.90 -15.21
CA GLY A 308 25.49 -16.75 -14.04
C GLY A 308 24.52 -17.89 -14.32
N ALA A 309 24.06 -18.54 -13.29
CA ALA A 309 23.06 -19.60 -13.43
C ALA A 309 21.76 -19.03 -14.02
N THR A 310 21.23 -19.72 -15.04
CA THR A 310 19.99 -19.32 -15.71
C THR A 310 18.79 -19.52 -14.77
N ILE A 311 17.91 -18.54 -14.74
CA ILE A 311 16.64 -18.63 -14.00
C ILE A 311 15.67 -19.48 -14.82
N PRO A 312 15.14 -20.60 -14.27
CA PRO A 312 14.16 -21.42 -14.96
C PRO A 312 12.93 -20.60 -15.42
N SER A 313 12.46 -20.85 -16.64
CA SER A 313 11.36 -20.09 -17.25
C SER A 313 10.09 -20.07 -16.40
N GLU A 314 9.80 -21.17 -15.70
CA GLU A 314 8.67 -21.29 -14.76
C GLU A 314 8.79 -20.38 -13.53
N LYS A 315 10.00 -19.95 -13.18
CA LYS A 315 10.25 -19.05 -12.03
C LYS A 315 10.33 -17.58 -12.41
N LEU A 316 10.49 -17.24 -13.69
CA LEU A 316 10.59 -15.85 -14.15
C LEU A 316 9.40 -14.98 -13.70
N PRO A 317 8.13 -15.44 -13.76
CA PRO A 317 7.00 -14.63 -13.32
C PRO A 317 7.03 -14.26 -11.82
N SER A 318 7.58 -15.15 -10.98
CA SER A 318 7.60 -14.98 -9.52
C SER A 318 8.86 -14.30 -8.98
N VAL A 319 9.83 -13.93 -9.82
CA VAL A 319 11.07 -13.26 -9.38
C VAL A 319 10.81 -11.92 -8.66
N PHE A 320 9.75 -11.24 -9.08
CA PHE A 320 9.34 -9.97 -8.49
C PHE A 320 8.33 -10.12 -7.33
N ASP A 321 7.93 -11.34 -6.97
CA ASP A 321 7.04 -11.53 -5.84
C ASP A 321 7.80 -11.34 -4.53
N PRO A 322 7.16 -10.75 -3.51
CA PRO A 322 7.85 -10.50 -2.25
C PRO A 322 8.24 -11.79 -1.55
N MET A 323 9.40 -11.80 -0.91
CA MET A 323 9.95 -12.93 -0.14
C MET A 323 10.30 -14.17 -0.99
N VAL A 324 10.19 -14.10 -2.31
CA VAL A 324 10.61 -15.19 -3.20
C VAL A 324 12.12 -15.15 -3.35
N ARG A 325 12.77 -16.28 -3.18
CA ARG A 325 14.20 -16.51 -3.42
C ARG A 325 14.36 -17.68 -4.37
N ILE A 326 15.04 -17.47 -5.46
CA ILE A 326 15.41 -18.55 -6.35
C ILE A 326 16.73 -19.09 -5.83
N ALA A 327 16.70 -20.28 -5.20
CA ALA A 327 17.88 -20.90 -4.62
C ALA A 327 18.96 -21.10 -5.70
N ALA A 328 20.04 -20.37 -5.62
CA ALA A 328 21.30 -20.73 -6.24
C ALA A 328 22.07 -21.60 -5.25
N SER A 329 22.55 -22.76 -5.73
CA SER A 329 23.44 -23.76 -5.10
C SER A 329 23.88 -23.58 -3.63
N VAL A 330 23.90 -24.70 -2.91
CA VAL A 330 24.10 -25.00 -1.47
C VAL A 330 25.41 -24.46 -0.82
N THR A 331 26.16 -23.56 -1.44
CA THR A 331 27.52 -23.18 -1.00
C THR A 331 27.71 -21.71 -0.61
N SER A 332 26.67 -20.94 -0.41
CA SER A 332 26.84 -19.52 -0.06
C SER A 332 26.55 -19.24 1.41
N ASP A 333 27.57 -18.71 2.03
CA ASP A 333 27.79 -18.39 3.44
C ASP A 333 26.80 -17.35 4.02
N TYR A 334 26.86 -17.15 5.32
CA TYR A 334 26.15 -16.25 6.25
C TYR A 334 25.63 -14.90 5.69
N LEU A 335 26.18 -14.39 4.58
CA LEU A 335 25.77 -13.14 3.92
C LEU A 335 24.45 -13.26 3.14
N GLU A 336 24.09 -14.45 2.65
CA GLU A 336 22.83 -14.70 1.92
C GLU A 336 21.58 -14.64 2.81
N ARG A 337 21.74 -14.79 4.13
CA ARG A 337 20.61 -14.78 5.09
C ARG A 337 20.10 -13.39 5.45
N THR A 338 20.71 -12.32 4.93
CA THR A 338 20.52 -10.94 5.41
C THR A 338 19.61 -10.05 4.58
N SER A 339 19.06 -10.50 3.45
CA SER A 339 18.06 -9.73 2.68
C SER A 339 16.66 -10.32 2.91
N LEU A 340 15.63 -9.46 2.99
CA LEU A 340 14.23 -9.90 3.14
C LEU A 340 13.63 -10.54 1.88
N GLY A 341 14.35 -10.51 0.74
CA GLY A 341 13.82 -10.97 -0.55
C GLY A 341 12.75 -10.03 -1.13
N ILE A 342 12.78 -8.75 -0.76
CA ILE A 342 11.80 -7.75 -1.21
C ILE A 342 12.40 -6.69 -2.14
N GLY A 343 13.71 -6.70 -2.37
CA GLY A 343 14.40 -5.68 -3.17
C GLY A 343 13.91 -5.61 -4.63
N LEU A 344 13.70 -6.76 -5.29
CA LEU A 344 13.18 -6.80 -6.66
C LEU A 344 11.70 -6.38 -6.71
N TYR A 345 10.91 -6.77 -5.73
CA TYR A 345 9.54 -6.30 -5.58
C TYR A 345 9.50 -4.76 -5.47
N ILE A 346 10.28 -4.18 -4.55
CA ILE A 346 10.38 -2.71 -4.39
C ILE A 346 10.84 -2.04 -5.68
N SER A 347 11.82 -2.62 -6.38
CA SER A 347 12.29 -2.09 -7.67
C SER A 347 11.15 -2.06 -8.70
N ARG A 348 10.33 -3.11 -8.80
CA ARG A 348 9.17 -3.13 -9.67
C ARG A 348 8.16 -2.06 -9.29
N GLU A 349 7.84 -1.91 -8.01
CA GLU A 349 6.86 -0.92 -7.53
C GLU A 349 7.35 0.52 -7.76
N ILE A 350 8.65 0.81 -7.57
CA ILE A 350 9.23 2.12 -7.90
C ILE A 350 9.12 2.40 -9.40
N VAL A 351 9.45 1.42 -10.23
CA VAL A 351 9.36 1.53 -11.69
C VAL A 351 7.91 1.76 -12.12
N HIS A 352 6.95 1.03 -11.55
CA HIS A 352 5.51 1.23 -11.81
C HIS A 352 5.04 2.63 -11.38
N ALA A 353 5.50 3.14 -10.23
CA ALA A 353 5.16 4.49 -9.78
C ALA A 353 5.64 5.58 -10.76
N HIS A 354 6.71 5.32 -11.53
CA HIS A 354 7.17 6.19 -12.62
C HIS A 354 6.41 6.01 -13.95
N GLY A 355 5.30 5.24 -13.96
CA GLY A 355 4.57 4.91 -15.19
C GLY A 355 5.34 3.97 -16.13
N SER A 356 6.27 3.20 -15.60
CA SER A 356 7.31 2.45 -16.30
C SER A 356 7.14 0.95 -16.10
N LYS A 357 7.94 0.14 -16.79
CA LYS A 357 7.95 -1.32 -16.65
C LYS A 357 9.35 -1.87 -16.49
N VAL A 358 9.48 -2.98 -15.79
CA VAL A 358 10.70 -3.78 -15.72
C VAL A 358 10.46 -5.14 -16.37
N VAL A 359 11.39 -5.56 -17.21
CA VAL A 359 11.35 -6.85 -17.92
C VAL A 359 12.57 -7.65 -17.53
N LEU A 360 12.41 -8.97 -17.35
CA LEU A 360 13.45 -9.91 -17.03
C LEU A 360 13.56 -10.95 -18.13
N VAL A 361 14.79 -11.14 -18.63
CA VAL A 361 15.14 -12.22 -19.56
C VAL A 361 16.32 -12.97 -18.97
N SER A 362 16.28 -14.31 -18.99
CA SER A 362 17.39 -15.16 -18.53
C SER A 362 17.59 -16.32 -19.50
N THR A 363 18.79 -16.42 -20.08
CA THR A 363 19.17 -17.46 -21.03
C THR A 363 20.58 -17.98 -20.73
N ASP A 364 20.88 -19.19 -21.17
CA ASP A 364 22.23 -19.78 -21.00
C ASP A 364 23.30 -19.03 -21.82
N ALA A 365 22.91 -18.44 -22.95
CA ALA A 365 23.80 -17.75 -23.85
C ALA A 365 24.18 -16.36 -23.35
N ASP A 366 23.20 -15.59 -22.88
CA ASP A 366 23.35 -14.16 -22.57
C ASP A 366 23.34 -13.87 -21.07
N GLY A 367 23.02 -14.88 -20.24
CA GLY A 367 22.83 -14.71 -18.80
C GLY A 367 21.50 -14.08 -18.45
N THR A 368 21.46 -13.34 -17.34
CA THR A 368 20.24 -12.70 -16.81
C THR A 368 20.30 -11.20 -17.05
N THR A 369 19.25 -10.64 -17.67
CA THR A 369 19.12 -9.21 -17.96
C THR A 369 17.84 -8.65 -17.39
N PHE A 370 17.95 -7.65 -16.52
CA PHE A 370 16.84 -6.79 -16.08
C PHE A 370 16.83 -5.52 -16.93
N THR A 371 15.70 -5.23 -17.56
CA THR A 371 15.54 -4.04 -18.40
C THR A 371 14.42 -3.16 -17.83
N VAL A 372 14.77 -1.94 -17.44
CA VAL A 372 13.83 -0.88 -17.02
C VAL A 372 13.62 0.04 -18.20
N THR A 373 12.36 0.25 -18.59
CA THR A 373 11.98 1.21 -19.63
C THR A 373 11.05 2.23 -19.00
N MET A 374 11.42 3.51 -19.04
CA MET A 374 10.62 4.60 -18.48
C MET A 374 10.53 5.78 -19.45
N PRO A 375 9.38 6.50 -19.49
CA PRO A 375 9.24 7.68 -20.32
C PRO A 375 10.19 8.79 -19.86
N ARG A 376 10.75 9.55 -20.80
CA ARG A 376 11.55 10.75 -20.48
C ARG A 376 10.71 11.85 -19.84
N LEU A 377 9.44 11.95 -20.25
CA LEU A 377 8.44 12.86 -19.70
C LEU A 377 7.30 11.99 -19.13
N PRO A 378 6.97 12.06 -17.84
CA PRO A 378 5.84 11.34 -17.27
C PRO A 378 4.53 11.74 -17.93
N ILE A 379 3.60 10.80 -18.08
CA ILE A 379 2.26 11.07 -18.62
C ILE A 379 1.56 12.07 -17.69
N GLY A 380 1.15 13.24 -18.23
CA GLY A 380 0.47 14.31 -17.48
C GLY A 380 1.38 15.38 -16.89
N PHE A 381 2.68 15.37 -17.19
CA PHE A 381 3.58 16.46 -16.84
C PHE A 381 3.45 17.58 -17.89
N GLU A 382 2.63 18.58 -17.64
CA GLU A 382 2.67 19.83 -18.38
C GLU A 382 3.88 20.64 -17.90
N SER A 383 4.82 20.93 -18.79
CA SER A 383 5.94 21.83 -18.48
C SER A 383 5.37 23.20 -18.15
N ASN A 384 5.54 23.64 -16.92
CA ASN A 384 5.09 24.95 -16.43
C ASN A 384 6.06 26.08 -16.87
N ASP A 385 6.74 25.91 -18.02
CA ASP A 385 7.61 26.91 -18.64
C ASP A 385 6.94 27.49 -19.90
N ALA A 386 5.89 28.29 -19.67
CA ALA A 386 5.40 29.26 -20.61
C ALA A 386 4.91 30.48 -19.83
N LEU A 387 5.85 31.25 -19.26
CA LEU A 387 5.71 32.70 -19.00
C LEU A 387 7.11 33.32 -18.87
#